data_db213e0c7c4be5d771e5e745ed1992d1
#
_entry.id   db213e0c7c4be5d771e5e745ed1992d1
#
_cell.length_a   1.000
_cell.length_b   1.000
_cell.length_c   1.000
_cell.angle_alpha   90.00
_cell.angle_beta   90.00
_cell.angle_gamma   90.00
#
_symmetry.space_group_name_H-M   'P 1'
#
loop_
_entity.id
_entity.type
_entity.pdbx_description
1 polymer ?
#
loop_
_entity_poly.entity_id
_entity_poly.type
_entity_poly.pdbx_seq_one_letter_code
_entity_poly.pdbx_strand_id
1 'polypeptide(L)'
;VQQESRFLGAMDGAMKFVKGDTIAGIIVVLVNIIGGIIIAIVQYDMSMSEAVHTYSVLSIGDGLCGQIPSLLISLSAGIIVTRVPGEKRQNLATELSSQIARQPQSLILTAVVLMLLALIPGFPFITLAFFSALLALPIILIRRKKSVVSANGVEAPEKDSMVPGACPLILRLSPTLHSADLIRDIDAMRWFLFEDTGVPLPEVNIEVLPEPTEKLTVLLYQEPVFSLSIPAQADYLLIGADASVVGDSQTLPNGMGQICWLTKDMAHKAQGFGLDVFAGSQRISALLKCVLLRHMGEFIGVQETRYLMNAMEKNYSELVKELQRQLPINKIAETLQRLVSERVSIRDLRLIFGTLIDWAPREKDVLMLTEYVRIALRRHILRRLNPEGKPLPILRIGEGIENLVRESIRQTAMGTYTALSSRHKTQILQLIEQALKQSAKLFIVTSVDTRRFLRKITEATLFDVPILSWQELGEESLIQVVESIDLSEEELADNEE
;
A
#
# COMPACT_ATOMS: atom_id res chain seq x y z
N VAL A 1 -31.08 11.25 -3.86
CA VAL A 1 -31.11 11.28 -5.33
C VAL A 1 -32.08 12.35 -5.85
N GLN A 2 -33.39 12.36 -5.49
CA GLN A 2 -34.34 13.42 -6.00
C GLN A 2 -34.04 14.81 -5.48
N GLN A 3 -33.62 14.98 -4.23
CA GLN A 3 -33.24 16.29 -3.67
C GLN A 3 -31.92 16.79 -4.28
N GLU A 4 -30.98 15.92 -4.51
CA GLU A 4 -29.69 16.23 -5.17
C GLU A 4 -29.89 16.63 -6.63
N SER A 5 -30.76 15.92 -7.36
CA SER A 5 -31.09 16.25 -8.75
C SER A 5 -31.78 17.65 -8.86
N ARG A 6 -32.68 17.97 -7.93
CA ARG A 6 -33.33 19.33 -7.89
C ARG A 6 -32.31 20.40 -7.53
N PHE A 7 -31.38 20.13 -6.65
CA PHE A 7 -30.34 21.08 -6.25
C PHE A 7 -29.36 21.34 -7.39
N LEU A 8 -28.90 20.30 -8.10
CA LEU A 8 -28.04 20.43 -9.29
C LEU A 8 -28.76 21.17 -10.43
N GLY A 9 -30.06 20.92 -10.61
CA GLY A 9 -30.88 21.65 -11.59
C GLY A 9 -31.05 23.14 -11.27
N ALA A 10 -31.24 23.51 -10.01
CA ALA A 10 -31.29 24.89 -9.56
C ALA A 10 -29.95 25.62 -9.77
N MET A 11 -28.83 24.89 -9.57
CA MET A 11 -27.49 25.43 -9.81
C MET A 11 -27.18 25.64 -11.29
N ASP A 12 -27.62 24.73 -12.19
CA ASP A 12 -27.48 24.92 -13.63
C ASP A 12 -28.26 26.18 -14.08
N GLY A 13 -29.44 26.40 -13.49
CA GLY A 13 -30.20 27.62 -13.69
C GLY A 13 -29.47 28.89 -13.23
N ALA A 14 -28.83 28.85 -12.04
CA ALA A 14 -28.05 29.97 -11.52
C ALA A 14 -26.81 30.25 -12.38
N MET A 15 -26.12 29.23 -12.87
CA MET A 15 -24.98 29.39 -13.78
C MET A 15 -25.38 30.00 -15.13
N LYS A 16 -26.52 29.59 -15.68
CA LYS A 16 -27.08 30.20 -16.90
C LYS A 16 -27.44 31.65 -16.71
N PHE A 17 -28.02 32.01 -15.53
CA PHE A 17 -28.31 33.38 -15.18
C PHE A 17 -27.04 34.25 -15.12
N VAL A 18 -25.99 33.78 -14.42
CA VAL A 18 -24.70 34.49 -14.33
C VAL A 18 -24.06 34.69 -15.70
N LYS A 19 -24.14 33.70 -16.59
CA LYS A 19 -23.65 33.83 -17.97
C LYS A 19 -24.45 34.92 -18.73
N GLY A 20 -25.77 34.98 -18.55
CA GLY A 20 -26.63 35.99 -19.15
C GLY A 20 -26.34 37.42 -18.62
N ASP A 21 -26.12 37.53 -17.31
CA ASP A 21 -25.76 38.80 -16.64
C ASP A 21 -24.44 39.34 -17.14
N THR A 22 -23.42 38.48 -17.30
CA THR A 22 -22.10 38.87 -17.86
C THR A 22 -22.23 39.42 -19.30
N ILE A 23 -23.04 38.77 -20.14
CA ILE A 23 -23.27 39.23 -21.51
C ILE A 23 -24.00 40.57 -21.51
N ALA A 24 -25.04 40.72 -20.68
CA ALA A 24 -25.80 41.99 -20.53
C ALA A 24 -24.87 43.11 -20.04
N GLY A 25 -24.00 42.84 -19.06
CA GLY A 25 -23.00 43.77 -18.53
C GLY A 25 -22.05 44.29 -19.61
N ILE A 26 -21.55 43.43 -20.49
CA ILE A 26 -20.69 43.84 -21.60
C ILE A 26 -21.47 44.79 -22.57
N ILE A 27 -22.73 44.47 -22.88
CA ILE A 27 -23.57 45.30 -23.75
C ILE A 27 -23.80 46.68 -23.10
N VAL A 28 -24.09 46.71 -21.81
CA VAL A 28 -24.29 47.97 -21.06
C VAL A 28 -23.03 48.81 -21.07
N VAL A 29 -21.87 48.24 -20.83
CA VAL A 29 -20.58 48.96 -20.91
C VAL A 29 -20.35 49.56 -22.29
N LEU A 30 -20.64 48.80 -23.34
CA LEU A 30 -20.47 49.27 -24.71
C LEU A 30 -21.42 50.43 -25.05
N VAL A 31 -22.69 50.33 -24.61
CA VAL A 31 -23.68 51.42 -24.76
C VAL A 31 -23.28 52.67 -23.97
N ASN A 32 -22.77 52.51 -22.73
CA ASN A 32 -22.29 53.59 -21.89
C ASN A 32 -21.07 54.31 -22.50
N ILE A 33 -20.12 53.58 -23.10
CA ILE A 33 -18.98 54.16 -23.77
C ILE A 33 -19.44 54.98 -24.98
N ILE A 34 -20.23 54.39 -25.88
CA ILE A 34 -20.67 55.07 -27.10
C ILE A 34 -21.62 56.24 -26.76
N GLY A 35 -22.62 56.01 -25.94
CA GLY A 35 -23.61 57.03 -25.52
C GLY A 35 -22.94 58.13 -24.71
N GLY A 36 -22.05 57.79 -23.81
CA GLY A 36 -21.32 58.75 -22.99
C GLY A 36 -20.39 59.66 -23.81
N ILE A 37 -19.71 59.15 -24.82
CA ILE A 37 -18.88 59.94 -25.72
C ILE A 37 -19.73 60.90 -26.54
N ILE A 38 -20.89 60.44 -27.07
CA ILE A 38 -21.81 61.31 -27.82
C ILE A 38 -22.35 62.44 -26.94
N ILE A 39 -22.78 62.13 -25.71
CA ILE A 39 -23.29 63.13 -24.77
C ILE A 39 -22.19 64.13 -24.39
N ALA A 40 -20.97 63.66 -24.16
CA ALA A 40 -19.83 64.51 -23.81
C ALA A 40 -19.51 65.56 -24.88
N ILE A 41 -19.58 65.16 -26.15
CA ILE A 41 -19.32 66.05 -27.28
C ILE A 41 -20.47 66.99 -27.51
N VAL A 42 -21.75 66.50 -27.52
CA VAL A 42 -22.87 67.25 -27.91
C VAL A 42 -23.39 68.18 -26.78
N GLN A 43 -23.32 67.77 -25.52
CA GLN A 43 -23.90 68.46 -24.39
C GLN A 43 -22.88 69.19 -23.52
N TYR A 44 -21.63 68.66 -23.46
CA TYR A 44 -20.63 69.28 -22.61
C TYR A 44 -19.46 69.91 -23.38
N ASP A 45 -19.56 70.01 -24.71
CA ASP A 45 -18.56 70.62 -25.60
C ASP A 45 -17.10 70.14 -25.32
N MET A 46 -16.94 68.87 -24.88
CA MET A 46 -15.64 68.27 -24.61
C MET A 46 -14.92 67.90 -25.91
N SER A 47 -13.60 67.98 -25.93
CA SER A 47 -12.84 67.50 -27.07
C SER A 47 -12.99 66.00 -27.21
N MET A 48 -12.91 65.49 -28.45
CA MET A 48 -13.05 64.04 -28.72
C MET A 48 -12.06 63.19 -27.90
N SER A 49 -10.82 63.62 -27.75
CA SER A 49 -9.79 62.93 -26.96
C SER A 49 -10.15 62.86 -25.49
N GLU A 50 -10.64 63.95 -24.94
CA GLU A 50 -11.00 64.08 -23.51
C GLU A 50 -12.27 63.28 -23.18
N ALA A 51 -13.27 63.30 -24.08
CA ALA A 51 -14.48 62.49 -23.97
C ALA A 51 -14.20 61.00 -24.01
N VAL A 52 -13.38 60.54 -24.96
CA VAL A 52 -12.99 59.14 -25.08
C VAL A 52 -12.25 58.68 -23.83
N HIS A 53 -11.26 59.45 -23.37
CA HIS A 53 -10.50 59.08 -22.15
C HIS A 53 -11.37 58.96 -20.92
N THR A 54 -12.20 60.01 -20.64
CA THR A 54 -13.04 60.09 -19.45
C THR A 54 -14.09 58.99 -19.39
N TYR A 55 -14.86 58.82 -20.47
CA TYR A 55 -15.95 57.85 -20.50
C TYR A 55 -15.46 56.39 -20.65
N SER A 56 -14.31 56.17 -21.29
CA SER A 56 -13.71 54.84 -21.31
C SER A 56 -13.22 54.38 -19.92
N VAL A 57 -12.55 55.26 -19.18
CA VAL A 57 -12.08 54.95 -17.83
C VAL A 57 -13.26 54.72 -16.89
N LEU A 58 -14.30 55.58 -16.98
CA LEU A 58 -15.50 55.49 -16.14
C LEU A 58 -16.27 54.16 -16.41
N SER A 59 -16.52 53.85 -17.69
CA SER A 59 -17.27 52.66 -18.09
C SER A 59 -16.52 51.35 -17.83
N ILE A 60 -15.19 51.37 -17.99
CA ILE A 60 -14.36 50.21 -17.64
C ILE A 60 -14.37 49.95 -16.11
N GLY A 61 -14.30 51.06 -15.32
CA GLY A 61 -14.43 50.99 -13.86
C GLY A 61 -15.77 50.43 -13.39
N ASP A 62 -16.85 50.89 -13.96
CA ASP A 62 -18.21 50.40 -13.67
C ASP A 62 -18.38 48.93 -14.07
N GLY A 63 -17.91 48.55 -15.28
CA GLY A 63 -17.95 47.17 -15.75
C GLY A 63 -17.13 46.22 -14.88
N LEU A 64 -15.94 46.61 -14.40
CA LEU A 64 -15.13 45.81 -13.48
C LEU A 64 -15.80 45.63 -12.12
N CYS A 65 -16.39 46.67 -11.55
CA CYS A 65 -17.14 46.59 -10.30
C CYS A 65 -18.37 45.67 -10.41
N GLY A 66 -19.08 45.70 -11.52
CA GLY A 66 -20.23 44.82 -11.80
C GLY A 66 -19.85 43.34 -11.96
N GLN A 67 -18.60 43.02 -12.37
CA GLN A 67 -18.12 41.63 -12.53
C GLN A 67 -17.80 40.96 -11.20
N ILE A 68 -17.52 41.69 -10.12
CA ILE A 68 -17.15 41.11 -8.82
C ILE A 68 -18.21 40.16 -8.26
N PRO A 69 -19.51 40.53 -8.18
CA PRO A 69 -20.58 39.64 -7.72
C PRO A 69 -20.70 38.39 -8.58
N SER A 70 -20.60 38.52 -9.89
CA SER A 70 -20.70 37.44 -10.86
C SER A 70 -19.56 36.42 -10.66
N LEU A 71 -18.31 36.85 -10.43
CA LEU A 71 -17.18 36.01 -10.10
C LEU A 71 -17.39 35.27 -8.77
N LEU A 72 -17.90 35.94 -7.74
CA LEU A 72 -18.16 35.32 -6.43
C LEU A 72 -19.26 34.25 -6.54
N ILE A 73 -20.33 34.51 -7.29
CA ILE A 73 -21.39 33.51 -7.52
C ILE A 73 -20.85 32.32 -8.32
N SER A 74 -20.07 32.56 -9.38
CA SER A 74 -19.47 31.51 -10.20
C SER A 74 -18.48 30.63 -9.40
N LEU A 75 -17.67 31.27 -8.58
CA LEU A 75 -16.74 30.55 -7.69
C LEU A 75 -17.51 29.71 -6.66
N SER A 76 -18.52 30.29 -6.02
CA SER A 76 -19.36 29.60 -5.04
C SER A 76 -20.09 28.42 -5.67
N ALA A 77 -20.66 28.61 -6.86
CA ALA A 77 -21.31 27.56 -7.62
C ALA A 77 -20.35 26.44 -8.02
N GLY A 78 -19.14 26.79 -8.48
CA GLY A 78 -18.08 25.82 -8.79
C GLY A 78 -17.68 24.97 -7.58
N ILE A 79 -17.50 25.58 -6.42
CA ILE A 79 -17.21 24.90 -5.16
C ILE A 79 -18.33 23.95 -4.75
N ILE A 80 -19.59 24.34 -4.93
CA ILE A 80 -20.74 23.52 -4.56
C ILE A 80 -20.93 22.34 -5.52
N VAL A 81 -20.73 22.52 -6.84
CA VAL A 81 -20.83 21.45 -7.85
C VAL A 81 -19.74 20.40 -7.69
N THR A 82 -18.55 20.82 -7.36
CA THR A 82 -17.41 19.90 -7.16
C THR A 82 -17.46 19.15 -5.83
N ARG A 83 -18.43 19.47 -4.96
CA ARG A 83 -18.66 18.76 -3.71
C ARG A 83 -19.32 17.41 -3.98
N VAL A 84 -18.50 16.38 -4.18
CA VAL A 84 -18.95 14.99 -4.16
C VAL A 84 -19.43 14.67 -2.73
N PRO A 85 -20.63 14.14 -2.52
CA PRO A 85 -21.09 13.68 -1.22
C PRO A 85 -20.33 12.38 -0.88
N GLY A 86 -19.20 12.51 -0.24
CA GLY A 86 -18.32 11.40 0.21
C GLY A 86 -17.88 11.65 1.64
N GLU A 87 -18.05 10.70 2.40
CA GLU A 87 -17.83 10.24 3.78
C GLU A 87 -16.90 11.00 4.75
N LYS A 88 -16.27 12.12 4.42
CA LYS A 88 -15.48 12.89 5.39
C LYS A 88 -15.85 14.35 5.40
N ARG A 89 -16.41 14.82 6.52
CA ARG A 89 -16.56 16.25 6.86
C ARG A 89 -15.17 16.90 7.03
N GLN A 90 -14.42 17.04 5.96
CA GLN A 90 -13.24 17.89 5.96
C GLN A 90 -13.67 19.31 5.57
N ASN A 91 -13.23 20.30 6.34
CA ASN A 91 -13.48 21.70 6.03
C ASN A 91 -12.87 22.03 4.66
N LEU A 92 -13.69 22.49 3.71
CA LEU A 92 -13.27 22.88 2.35
C LEU A 92 -12.07 23.83 2.34
N ALA A 93 -11.99 24.71 3.34
CA ALA A 93 -10.86 25.62 3.50
C ALA A 93 -9.55 24.88 3.76
N THR A 94 -9.58 23.80 4.55
CA THR A 94 -8.39 22.95 4.82
C THR A 94 -8.00 22.12 3.61
N GLU A 95 -8.95 21.63 2.84
CA GLU A 95 -8.68 20.85 1.64
C GLU A 95 -8.13 21.71 0.50
N LEU A 96 -8.71 22.89 0.25
CA LEU A 96 -8.19 23.87 -0.70
C LEU A 96 -6.80 24.36 -0.30
N SER A 97 -6.59 24.68 0.97
CA SER A 97 -5.27 25.11 1.44
C SER A 97 -4.24 24.00 1.34
N SER A 98 -4.62 22.74 1.58
CA SER A 98 -3.71 21.58 1.42
C SER A 98 -3.38 21.29 -0.05
N GLN A 99 -4.35 21.42 -0.97
CA GLN A 99 -4.12 21.25 -2.40
C GLN A 99 -3.22 22.36 -2.96
N ILE A 100 -3.45 23.61 -2.55
CA ILE A 100 -2.59 24.74 -2.93
C ILE A 100 -1.17 24.54 -2.36
N ALA A 101 -1.05 24.11 -1.12
CA ALA A 101 0.25 23.83 -0.49
C ALA A 101 1.03 22.65 -1.11
N ARG A 102 0.32 21.70 -1.75
CA ARG A 102 0.94 20.56 -2.44
C ARG A 102 1.61 20.93 -3.78
N GLN A 103 1.31 22.09 -4.35
CA GLN A 103 1.93 22.55 -5.60
C GLN A 103 2.74 23.85 -5.41
N PRO A 104 3.84 23.84 -4.64
CA PRO A 104 4.64 25.02 -4.36
C PRO A 104 5.27 25.62 -5.61
N GLN A 105 5.51 24.84 -6.66
CA GLN A 105 6.10 25.30 -7.92
C GLN A 105 5.18 26.26 -8.67
N SER A 106 3.87 25.99 -8.72
CA SER A 106 2.88 26.85 -9.38
C SER A 106 2.74 28.19 -8.65
N LEU A 107 2.77 28.17 -7.32
CA LEU A 107 2.69 29.39 -6.52
C LEU A 107 3.93 30.28 -6.68
N ILE A 108 5.12 29.67 -6.73
CA ILE A 108 6.37 30.40 -6.96
C ILE A 108 6.37 31.02 -8.35
N LEU A 109 5.94 30.27 -9.38
CA LEU A 109 5.84 30.80 -10.74
C LEU A 109 4.90 31.99 -10.81
N THR A 110 3.72 31.91 -10.18
CA THR A 110 2.74 33.01 -10.13
C THR A 110 3.31 34.24 -9.39
N ALA A 111 3.98 34.04 -8.26
CA ALA A 111 4.59 35.14 -7.53
C ALA A 111 5.70 35.84 -8.35
N VAL A 112 6.53 35.07 -9.08
CA VAL A 112 7.55 35.63 -9.98
C VAL A 112 6.93 36.40 -11.13
N VAL A 113 5.87 35.88 -11.76
CA VAL A 113 5.17 36.59 -12.85
C VAL A 113 4.54 37.89 -12.35
N LEU A 114 3.89 37.88 -11.17
CA LEU A 114 3.35 39.10 -10.57
C LEU A 114 4.43 40.16 -10.27
N MET A 115 5.59 39.71 -9.80
CA MET A 115 6.72 40.60 -9.52
C MET A 115 7.32 41.20 -10.80
N LEU A 116 7.40 40.40 -11.88
CA LEU A 116 7.85 40.88 -13.18
C LEU A 116 6.85 41.89 -13.76
N LEU A 117 5.55 41.66 -13.64
CA LEU A 117 4.48 42.60 -14.04
C LEU A 117 4.57 43.90 -13.26
N ALA A 118 4.91 43.86 -11.96
CA ALA A 118 5.08 45.03 -11.14
C ALA A 118 6.21 45.97 -11.61
N LEU A 119 7.21 45.46 -12.31
CA LEU A 119 8.34 46.25 -12.84
C LEU A 119 8.00 47.02 -14.13
N ILE A 120 6.87 46.74 -14.76
CA ILE A 120 6.44 47.44 -15.99
C ILE A 120 5.92 48.83 -15.61
N PRO A 121 6.43 49.92 -16.20
CA PRO A 121 5.93 51.25 -15.95
C PRO A 121 4.45 51.38 -16.39
N GLY A 122 3.62 51.91 -15.48
CA GLY A 122 2.15 52.03 -15.68
C GLY A 122 1.35 51.06 -14.86
N PHE A 123 1.94 50.04 -14.27
CA PHE A 123 1.24 49.11 -13.35
C PHE A 123 1.41 49.54 -11.87
N PRO A 124 0.40 49.26 -11.04
CA PRO A 124 0.48 49.62 -9.62
C PRO A 124 1.48 48.70 -8.87
N PHE A 125 2.70 49.16 -8.77
CA PHE A 125 3.82 48.41 -8.17
C PHE A 125 3.49 47.87 -6.76
N ILE A 126 2.92 48.75 -5.88
CA ILE A 126 2.66 48.42 -4.48
C ILE A 126 1.66 47.26 -4.35
N THR A 127 0.58 47.29 -5.13
CA THR A 127 -0.47 46.23 -5.08
C THR A 127 0.06 44.90 -5.61
N LEU A 128 0.74 44.89 -6.74
CA LEU A 128 1.29 43.66 -7.32
C LEU A 128 2.41 43.06 -6.45
N ALA A 129 3.28 43.89 -5.90
CA ALA A 129 4.32 43.44 -4.97
C ALA A 129 3.73 42.88 -3.68
N PHE A 130 2.63 43.45 -3.16
CA PHE A 130 1.93 42.95 -1.99
C PHE A 130 1.33 41.54 -2.26
N PHE A 131 0.65 41.32 -3.38
CA PHE A 131 0.11 40.02 -3.75
C PHE A 131 1.19 38.99 -4.04
N SER A 132 2.30 39.39 -4.68
CA SER A 132 3.46 38.50 -4.87
C SER A 132 4.07 38.07 -3.52
N ALA A 133 4.22 38.99 -2.57
CA ALA A 133 4.70 38.69 -1.23
C ALA A 133 3.73 37.79 -0.46
N LEU A 134 2.42 38.03 -0.56
CA LEU A 134 1.38 37.22 0.07
C LEU A 134 1.40 35.74 -0.41
N LEU A 135 1.67 35.52 -1.69
CA LEU A 135 1.79 34.17 -2.27
C LEU A 135 3.12 33.48 -1.93
N ALA A 136 4.21 34.25 -1.80
CA ALA A 136 5.53 33.73 -1.47
C ALA A 136 5.71 33.40 0.03
N LEU A 137 5.04 34.14 0.91
CA LEU A 137 5.19 34.04 2.37
C LEU A 137 4.89 32.64 2.94
N PRO A 138 3.77 31.96 2.59
CA PRO A 138 3.49 30.62 3.08
C PRO A 138 4.56 29.61 2.68
N ILE A 139 5.10 29.73 1.47
CA ILE A 139 6.13 28.81 0.95
C ILE A 139 7.44 28.97 1.72
N ILE A 140 7.83 30.21 2.01
CA ILE A 140 9.04 30.51 2.78
C ILE A 140 8.89 30.00 4.22
N LEU A 141 7.71 30.15 4.82
CA LEU A 141 7.41 29.66 6.17
C LEU A 141 7.40 28.12 6.23
N ILE A 142 6.84 27.43 5.23
CA ILE A 142 6.83 25.96 5.15
C ILE A 142 8.25 25.43 4.93
N ARG A 143 9.05 26.08 4.07
CA ARG A 143 10.46 25.69 3.87
C ARG A 143 11.32 25.91 5.11
N ARG A 144 11.12 27.00 5.84
CA ARG A 144 11.79 27.24 7.13
C ARG A 144 11.39 26.22 8.19
N LYS A 145 10.11 25.83 8.26
CA LYS A 145 9.64 24.78 9.17
C LYS A 145 10.26 23.41 8.85
N LYS A 146 10.38 23.03 7.57
CA LYS A 146 11.07 21.79 7.16
C LYS A 146 12.57 21.79 7.47
N SER A 147 13.23 22.93 7.43
CA SER A 147 14.68 23.03 7.73
C SER A 147 14.98 22.95 9.23
N VAL A 148 14.02 23.32 10.10
CA VAL A 148 14.18 23.28 11.58
C VAL A 148 13.76 21.92 12.15
N VAL A 149 12.82 21.21 11.50
CA VAL A 149 12.33 19.88 11.92
C VAL A 149 13.35 18.77 11.61
N SER A 150 14.33 19.01 10.72
CA SER A 150 15.40 18.04 10.46
C SER A 150 16.48 17.98 11.55
N ALA A 151 16.42 18.83 12.58
CA ALA A 151 17.44 18.94 13.62
C ALA A 151 17.02 18.48 15.02
N ASN A 152 15.73 18.27 15.31
CA ASN A 152 15.30 17.79 16.63
C ASN A 152 14.09 16.86 16.52
N GLY A 153 14.31 15.68 17.03
CA GLY A 153 13.52 14.51 17.09
C GLY A 153 12.01 14.59 17.39
N VAL A 154 11.36 13.54 16.97
CA VAL A 154 10.12 12.99 17.51
C VAL A 154 8.98 14.01 17.65
N GLU A 155 8.23 14.22 16.57
CA GLU A 155 6.88 14.73 16.70
C GLU A 155 6.03 13.65 17.40
N ALA A 156 5.61 13.97 18.63
CA ALA A 156 4.52 13.25 19.26
C ALA A 156 3.29 13.36 18.35
N PRO A 157 2.51 12.29 18.15
CA PRO A 157 1.32 12.33 17.31
C PRO A 157 0.35 13.39 17.82
N GLU A 158 -0.15 14.24 16.92
CA GLU A 158 -1.19 15.22 17.21
C GLU A 158 -2.37 14.51 17.89
N LYS A 159 -2.61 14.88 19.14
CA LYS A 159 -3.66 14.30 20.02
C LYS A 159 -5.09 14.74 19.68
N ASP A 160 -5.34 15.34 18.50
CA ASP A 160 -6.61 16.02 18.23
C ASP A 160 -7.67 15.24 17.45
N SER A 161 -7.47 13.97 17.18
CA SER A 161 -8.56 13.13 16.69
C SER A 161 -8.64 11.85 17.52
N MET A 162 -9.64 11.73 18.39
CA MET A 162 -10.02 10.47 18.99
C MET A 162 -10.63 9.52 17.95
N VAL A 163 -9.93 9.33 16.82
CA VAL A 163 -10.26 8.29 15.87
C VAL A 163 -9.50 7.05 16.34
N PRO A 164 -10.17 5.97 16.70
CA PRO A 164 -9.50 4.72 17.04
C PRO A 164 -8.79 4.21 15.80
N GLY A 165 -7.49 4.52 15.69
CA GLY A 165 -6.59 4.06 14.64
C GLY A 165 -5.45 3.32 15.31
N ALA A 166 -5.46 1.99 15.26
CA ALA A 166 -4.30 1.22 15.69
C ALA A 166 -3.14 1.49 14.70
N CYS A 167 -1.96 1.84 15.23
CA CYS A 167 -0.76 1.92 14.41
C CYS A 167 -0.44 0.52 13.87
N PRO A 168 -0.36 0.33 12.54
CA PRO A 168 -0.25 -1.00 11.96
C PRO A 168 1.03 -1.73 12.33
N LEU A 169 2.15 -1.01 12.48
CA LEU A 169 3.46 -1.60 12.73
C LEU A 169 4.26 -0.74 13.70
N ILE A 170 4.57 -1.30 14.86
CA ILE A 170 5.36 -0.65 15.91
C ILE A 170 6.56 -1.53 16.25
N LEU A 171 7.74 -0.90 16.31
CA LEU A 171 8.97 -1.51 16.76
C LEU A 171 9.39 -0.89 18.09
N ARG A 172 9.27 -1.64 19.19
CA ARG A 172 9.76 -1.24 20.51
C ARG A 172 11.16 -1.73 20.75
N LEU A 173 12.05 -0.83 21.11
CA LEU A 173 13.45 -1.17 21.36
C LEU A 173 14.06 -0.32 22.47
N SER A 174 15.20 -0.79 22.99
CA SER A 174 16.01 -0.07 23.96
C SER A 174 16.68 1.17 23.33
N PRO A 175 16.97 2.22 24.10
CA PRO A 175 17.75 3.36 23.62
C PRO A 175 19.10 2.98 23.04
N THR A 176 19.73 1.90 23.54
CA THR A 176 21.03 1.40 23.06
C THR A 176 20.98 0.82 21.65
N LEU A 177 19.80 0.38 21.20
CA LEU A 177 19.58 -0.20 19.86
C LEU A 177 19.10 0.83 18.84
N HIS A 178 18.70 2.03 19.27
CA HIS A 178 18.22 3.08 18.40
C HIS A 178 19.39 3.86 17.79
N SER A 179 19.43 3.92 16.46
CA SER A 179 20.41 4.71 15.72
C SER A 179 19.81 5.31 14.45
N ALA A 180 20.42 6.36 13.91
CA ALA A 180 20.00 6.93 12.62
C ALA A 180 20.15 5.94 11.46
N ASP A 181 21.14 5.05 11.54
CA ASP A 181 21.35 3.99 10.55
C ASP A 181 20.21 2.96 10.58
N LEU A 182 19.61 2.69 11.74
CA LEU A 182 18.49 1.76 11.86
C LEU A 182 17.28 2.22 11.04
N ILE A 183 16.94 3.50 11.05
CA ILE A 183 15.82 4.04 10.28
C ILE A 183 16.05 3.83 8.79
N ARG A 184 17.28 4.13 8.33
CA ARG A 184 17.68 3.92 6.92
C ARG A 184 17.62 2.43 6.53
N ASP A 185 18.11 1.52 7.38
CA ASP A 185 18.12 0.09 7.11
C ASP A 185 16.71 -0.50 7.11
N ILE A 186 15.81 -0.01 7.96
CA ILE A 186 14.39 -0.39 7.96
C ILE A 186 13.70 0.08 6.67
N ASP A 187 13.92 1.32 6.24
CA ASP A 187 13.33 1.82 5.01
C ASP A 187 13.86 1.07 3.78
N ALA A 188 15.15 0.81 3.71
CA ALA A 188 15.74 0.00 2.65
C ALA A 188 15.13 -1.43 2.62
N MET A 189 14.95 -2.06 3.78
CA MET A 189 14.33 -3.36 3.90
C MET A 189 12.86 -3.34 3.46
N ARG A 190 12.08 -2.30 3.81
CA ARG A 190 10.69 -2.14 3.36
C ARG A 190 10.59 -2.04 1.84
N TRP A 191 11.46 -1.23 1.21
CA TRP A 191 11.54 -1.12 -0.25
C TRP A 191 11.92 -2.45 -0.90
N PHE A 192 12.90 -3.15 -0.36
CA PHE A 192 13.28 -4.47 -0.83
C PHE A 192 12.11 -5.46 -0.76
N LEU A 193 11.35 -5.48 0.34
CA LEU A 193 10.18 -6.34 0.49
C LEU A 193 9.07 -5.98 -0.50
N PHE A 194 8.83 -4.68 -0.72
CA PHE A 194 7.88 -4.23 -1.73
C PHE A 194 8.29 -4.66 -3.14
N GLU A 195 9.56 -4.51 -3.49
CA GLU A 195 10.09 -4.97 -4.79
C GLU A 195 10.04 -6.48 -4.95
N ASP A 196 10.24 -7.24 -3.88
CA ASP A 196 10.22 -8.71 -3.93
C ASP A 196 8.79 -9.27 -3.92
N THR A 197 7.91 -8.74 -3.11
CA THR A 197 6.57 -9.32 -2.86
C THR A 197 5.43 -8.58 -3.55
N GLY A 198 5.59 -7.29 -3.83
CA GLY A 198 4.52 -6.40 -4.32
C GLY A 198 3.59 -5.85 -3.23
N VAL A 199 3.88 -6.09 -1.94
CA VAL A 199 3.04 -5.67 -0.81
C VAL A 199 3.43 -4.27 -0.34
N PRO A 200 2.52 -3.29 -0.35
CA PRO A 200 2.77 -1.97 0.20
C PRO A 200 2.78 -2.02 1.74
N LEU A 201 3.97 -2.07 2.33
CA LEU A 201 4.12 -2.09 3.78
C LEU A 201 3.94 -0.69 4.40
N PRO A 202 3.28 -0.56 5.55
CA PRO A 202 3.16 0.69 6.28
C PRO A 202 4.50 1.20 6.79
N GLU A 203 4.54 2.45 7.23
CA GLU A 203 5.70 2.98 7.95
C GLU A 203 5.86 2.29 9.30
N VAL A 204 7.11 2.09 9.71
CA VAL A 204 7.45 1.48 11.00
C VAL A 204 7.53 2.61 12.04
N ASN A 205 6.63 2.58 13.01
CA ASN A 205 6.71 3.49 14.14
C ASN A 205 7.70 2.93 15.18
N ILE A 206 8.76 3.68 15.47
CA ILE A 206 9.79 3.25 16.44
C ILE A 206 9.49 3.88 17.80
N GLU A 207 9.22 3.04 18.78
CA GLU A 207 9.04 3.43 20.18
C GLU A 207 10.28 3.04 20.99
N VAL A 208 10.98 4.06 21.53
CA VAL A 208 12.15 3.83 22.38
C VAL A 208 11.69 3.77 23.83
N LEU A 209 11.93 2.63 24.48
CA LEU A 209 11.57 2.42 25.88
C LEU A 209 12.56 3.16 26.79
N PRO A 210 12.11 3.79 27.89
CA PRO A 210 12.99 4.51 28.80
C PRO A 210 13.93 3.59 29.61
N GLU A 211 13.57 2.32 29.75
CA GLU A 211 14.39 1.34 30.47
C GLU A 211 15.38 0.64 29.52
N PRO A 212 16.63 0.42 29.93
CA PRO A 212 17.63 -0.31 29.15
C PRO A 212 17.36 -1.81 29.16
N THR A 213 16.22 -2.24 28.63
CA THR A 213 15.94 -3.66 28.42
C THR A 213 16.51 -4.04 27.05
N GLU A 214 17.39 -5.04 27.00
CA GLU A 214 17.94 -5.58 25.75
C GLU A 214 16.89 -6.32 24.90
N LYS A 215 15.65 -5.87 24.98
CA LYS A 215 14.48 -6.53 24.41
C LYS A 215 14.00 -5.78 23.17
N LEU A 216 13.85 -6.51 22.08
CA LEU A 216 13.20 -6.08 20.86
C LEU A 216 11.78 -6.63 20.85
N THR A 217 10.78 -5.77 20.64
CA THR A 217 9.39 -6.21 20.50
C THR A 217 8.77 -5.61 19.25
N VAL A 218 8.14 -6.45 18.44
CA VAL A 218 7.37 -6.03 17.27
C VAL A 218 5.89 -6.17 17.58
N LEU A 219 5.13 -5.10 17.36
CA LEU A 219 3.69 -5.09 17.52
C LEU A 219 3.02 -4.85 16.18
N LEU A 220 2.00 -5.64 15.90
CA LEU A 220 1.08 -5.43 14.79
C LEU A 220 -0.26 -4.98 15.36
N TYR A 221 -0.76 -3.85 14.86
CA TYR A 221 -2.01 -3.26 15.36
C TYR A 221 -2.06 -3.13 16.89
N GLN A 222 -0.89 -2.78 17.49
CA GLN A 222 -0.65 -2.64 18.94
C GLN A 222 -0.61 -3.97 19.72
N GLU A 223 -0.78 -5.12 19.08
CA GLU A 223 -0.64 -6.43 19.70
C GLU A 223 0.80 -6.97 19.53
N PRO A 224 1.47 -7.46 20.58
CA PRO A 224 2.82 -7.98 20.49
C PRO A 224 2.84 -9.35 19.80
N VAL A 225 3.40 -9.40 18.58
CA VAL A 225 3.51 -10.64 17.78
C VAL A 225 4.89 -11.31 17.90
N PHE A 226 5.91 -10.53 18.27
CA PHE A 226 7.27 -11.02 18.40
C PHE A 226 8.01 -10.30 19.50
N SER A 227 8.78 -11.04 20.29
CA SER A 227 9.63 -10.47 21.31
C SER A 227 10.89 -11.33 21.47
N LEU A 228 12.06 -10.67 21.44
CA LEU A 228 13.36 -11.32 21.53
C LEU A 228 14.31 -10.46 22.38
N SER A 229 15.07 -11.12 23.24
CA SER A 229 16.18 -10.48 23.95
C SER A 229 17.45 -10.56 23.11
N ILE A 230 18.09 -9.41 22.84
CA ILE A 230 19.31 -9.30 22.08
C ILE A 230 20.49 -9.37 23.07
N PRO A 231 21.38 -10.36 23.01
CA PRO A 231 22.51 -10.43 23.92
C PRO A 231 23.47 -9.25 23.74
N ALA A 232 23.89 -8.62 24.84
CA ALA A 232 24.77 -7.43 24.83
C ALA A 232 26.12 -7.66 24.14
N GLN A 233 26.60 -8.92 24.15
CA GLN A 233 27.89 -9.31 23.56
C GLN A 233 27.80 -9.85 22.13
N ALA A 234 26.60 -9.91 21.56
CA ALA A 234 26.37 -10.47 20.23
C ALA A 234 26.35 -9.36 19.17
N ASP A 235 27.51 -9.07 18.59
CA ASP A 235 27.65 -8.03 17.57
C ASP A 235 27.13 -8.43 16.19
N TYR A 236 26.98 -9.74 15.94
CA TYR A 236 26.59 -10.28 14.64
C TYR A 236 25.46 -11.29 14.76
N LEU A 237 24.64 -11.35 13.72
CA LEU A 237 23.49 -12.25 13.60
C LEU A 237 23.56 -13.03 12.29
N LEU A 238 23.38 -14.34 12.38
CA LEU A 238 23.14 -15.24 11.24
C LEU A 238 21.71 -15.74 11.30
N ILE A 239 21.00 -15.71 10.17
CA ILE A 239 19.61 -16.18 10.06
C ILE A 239 19.54 -17.26 8.99
N GLY A 240 18.86 -18.36 9.29
CA GLY A 240 18.60 -19.44 8.34
C GLY A 240 18.94 -20.83 8.87
N ALA A 241 18.76 -21.85 8.03
CA ALA A 241 19.02 -23.24 8.39
C ALA A 241 20.51 -23.52 8.74
N ASP A 242 21.42 -22.73 8.16
CA ASP A 242 22.85 -22.84 8.40
C ASP A 242 23.28 -22.31 9.78
N ALA A 243 22.39 -21.67 10.51
CA ALA A 243 22.65 -21.18 11.87
C ALA A 243 23.01 -22.30 12.84
N SER A 244 22.43 -23.48 12.69
CA SER A 244 22.71 -24.65 13.51
C SER A 244 24.07 -25.29 13.25
N VAL A 245 24.70 -25.03 12.11
CA VAL A 245 26.01 -25.56 11.73
C VAL A 245 27.15 -24.74 12.30
N VAL A 246 26.88 -23.41 12.53
CA VAL A 246 27.93 -22.47 12.92
C VAL A 246 28.07 -22.34 14.43
N GLY A 247 27.00 -22.56 15.20
CA GLY A 247 27.03 -22.42 16.65
C GLY A 247 25.71 -22.73 17.33
N ASP A 248 25.55 -22.29 18.58
CA ASP A 248 24.31 -22.47 19.33
C ASP A 248 23.18 -21.70 18.66
N SER A 249 22.29 -22.45 18.03
CA SER A 249 21.15 -21.86 17.32
C SER A 249 19.93 -21.73 18.22
N GLN A 250 19.24 -20.61 18.09
CA GLN A 250 17.95 -20.36 18.73
C GLN A 250 16.86 -20.44 17.66
N THR A 251 15.84 -21.26 17.88
CA THR A 251 14.68 -21.31 17.01
C THR A 251 13.75 -20.14 17.33
N LEU A 252 13.41 -19.37 16.33
CA LEU A 252 12.43 -18.28 16.46
C LEU A 252 11.01 -18.85 16.58
N PRO A 253 10.12 -18.19 17.34
CA PRO A 253 8.73 -18.64 17.49
C PRO A 253 7.99 -18.66 16.14
N ASN A 254 6.92 -19.45 16.08
CA ASN A 254 6.00 -19.51 14.93
C ASN A 254 6.65 -19.89 13.59
N GLY A 255 7.73 -20.68 13.60
CA GLY A 255 8.38 -21.15 12.37
C GLY A 255 9.07 -20.03 11.57
N MET A 256 9.52 -18.95 12.22
CA MET A 256 10.26 -17.86 11.58
C MET A 256 11.74 -18.22 11.29
N GLY A 257 12.12 -19.49 11.45
CA GLY A 257 13.47 -19.97 11.18
C GLY A 257 14.36 -20.03 12.42
N GLN A 258 15.65 -20.26 12.17
CA GLN A 258 16.69 -20.33 13.21
C GLN A 258 17.61 -19.13 13.12
N ILE A 259 18.10 -18.67 14.26
CA ILE A 259 19.12 -17.64 14.37
C ILE A 259 20.29 -18.12 15.20
N CYS A 260 21.47 -17.59 14.91
CA CYS A 260 22.66 -17.78 15.71
C CYS A 260 23.32 -16.42 15.97
N TRP A 261 23.60 -16.13 17.24
CA TRP A 261 24.35 -14.95 17.63
C TRP A 261 25.84 -15.26 17.55
N LEU A 262 26.58 -14.41 16.84
CA LEU A 262 27.98 -14.66 16.53
C LEU A 262 28.88 -13.62 17.16
N THR A 263 30.05 -14.08 17.63
CA THR A 263 31.18 -13.20 17.94
C THR A 263 31.90 -12.79 16.66
N LYS A 264 32.77 -11.80 16.71
CA LYS A 264 33.49 -11.27 15.55
C LYS A 264 34.28 -12.35 14.79
N ASP A 265 34.94 -13.26 15.52
CA ASP A 265 35.74 -14.32 14.91
C ASP A 265 34.87 -15.39 14.20
N MET A 266 33.73 -15.73 14.79
CA MET A 266 32.74 -16.63 14.18
C MET A 266 32.09 -15.98 12.95
N ALA A 267 31.79 -14.67 13.00
CA ALA A 267 31.23 -13.95 11.89
C ALA A 267 32.13 -13.93 10.66
N HIS A 268 33.46 -13.71 10.85
CA HIS A 268 34.41 -13.80 9.75
C HIS A 268 34.51 -15.21 9.14
N LYS A 269 34.44 -16.25 9.97
CA LYS A 269 34.41 -17.64 9.46
C LYS A 269 33.14 -17.92 8.67
N ALA A 270 31.97 -17.49 9.18
CA ALA A 270 30.68 -17.66 8.50
C ALA A 270 30.66 -16.94 7.15
N GLN A 271 31.18 -15.70 7.09
CA GLN A 271 31.31 -14.93 5.83
C GLN A 271 32.27 -15.66 4.85
N GLY A 272 33.34 -16.29 5.34
CA GLY A 272 34.24 -17.11 4.51
C GLY A 272 33.56 -18.33 3.87
N PHE A 273 32.46 -18.80 4.44
CA PHE A 273 31.61 -19.86 3.87
C PHE A 273 30.49 -19.29 2.97
N GLY A 274 30.45 -17.98 2.75
CA GLY A 274 29.43 -17.34 1.91
C GLY A 274 28.08 -17.17 2.61
N LEU A 275 28.02 -17.20 3.94
CA LEU A 275 26.80 -17.03 4.71
C LEU A 275 26.53 -15.53 4.96
N ASP A 276 25.26 -15.12 4.89
CA ASP A 276 24.83 -13.75 5.14
C ASP A 276 24.85 -13.44 6.64
N VAL A 277 25.80 -12.62 7.06
CA VAL A 277 25.97 -12.19 8.45
C VAL A 277 25.59 -10.72 8.58
N PHE A 278 24.68 -10.42 9.48
CA PHE A 278 24.16 -9.07 9.75
C PHE A 278 24.88 -8.46 10.95
N ALA A 279 25.29 -7.19 10.83
CA ALA A 279 25.99 -6.43 11.88
C ALA A 279 25.23 -5.15 12.26
N GLY A 280 25.45 -4.63 13.47
CA GLY A 280 24.90 -3.35 13.91
C GLY A 280 23.38 -3.28 13.78
N SER A 281 22.86 -2.20 13.17
CA SER A 281 21.44 -1.97 12.94
C SER A 281 20.81 -2.98 11.97
N GLN A 282 21.58 -3.57 11.07
CA GLN A 282 21.10 -4.57 10.12
C GLN A 282 20.57 -5.83 10.81
N ARG A 283 21.04 -6.16 12.03
CA ARG A 283 20.51 -7.28 12.83
C ARG A 283 19.03 -7.10 13.14
N ILE A 284 18.65 -5.88 13.53
CA ILE A 284 17.26 -5.53 13.88
C ILE A 284 16.39 -5.53 12.63
N SER A 285 16.87 -4.94 11.56
CA SER A 285 16.19 -4.90 10.26
C SER A 285 15.97 -6.32 9.71
N ALA A 286 16.95 -7.23 9.85
CA ALA A 286 16.85 -8.63 9.43
C ALA A 286 15.83 -9.42 10.27
N LEU A 287 15.80 -9.22 11.60
CA LEU A 287 14.80 -9.83 12.47
C LEU A 287 13.39 -9.30 12.14
N LEU A 288 13.25 -8.00 11.95
CA LEU A 288 11.98 -7.39 11.53
C LEU A 288 11.51 -7.95 10.19
N LYS A 289 12.41 -8.15 9.23
CA LYS A 289 12.10 -8.79 7.95
C LYS A 289 11.50 -10.20 8.13
N CYS A 290 12.04 -11.02 9.03
CA CYS A 290 11.48 -12.35 9.31
C CYS A 290 10.04 -12.26 9.85
N VAL A 291 9.80 -11.33 10.77
CA VAL A 291 8.47 -11.10 11.34
C VAL A 291 7.50 -10.61 10.27
N LEU A 292 7.90 -9.64 9.45
CA LEU A 292 7.07 -9.11 8.37
C LEU A 292 6.73 -10.17 7.33
N LEU A 293 7.68 -11.01 6.94
CA LEU A 293 7.43 -12.12 6.00
C LEU A 293 6.44 -13.14 6.54
N ARG A 294 6.42 -13.37 7.86
CA ARG A 294 5.45 -14.26 8.52
C ARG A 294 4.04 -13.68 8.52
N HIS A 295 3.94 -12.37 8.76
CA HIS A 295 2.68 -11.65 8.90
C HIS A 295 2.31 -10.84 7.66
N MET A 296 2.97 -11.09 6.51
CA MET A 296 2.81 -10.28 5.30
C MET A 296 1.35 -10.19 4.83
N GLY A 297 0.56 -11.25 5.00
CA GLY A 297 -0.85 -11.28 4.65
C GLY A 297 -1.70 -10.28 5.44
N GLU A 298 -1.30 -9.89 6.64
CA GLU A 298 -2.05 -8.93 7.48
C GLU A 298 -1.97 -7.49 6.93
N PHE A 299 -0.98 -7.22 6.07
CA PHE A 299 -0.80 -5.92 5.41
C PHE A 299 -1.52 -5.80 4.06
N ILE A 300 -2.29 -6.82 3.67
CA ILE A 300 -3.13 -6.77 2.48
C ILE A 300 -4.60 -6.85 2.90
N GLY A 301 -5.29 -5.74 2.80
CA GLY A 301 -6.72 -5.61 3.02
C GLY A 301 -7.41 -4.97 1.81
N VAL A 302 -8.64 -4.56 2.00
CA VAL A 302 -9.43 -3.88 0.96
C VAL A 302 -8.80 -2.55 0.54
N GLN A 303 -8.20 -1.82 1.48
CA GLN A 303 -7.59 -0.52 1.22
C GLN A 303 -6.33 -0.65 0.34
N GLU A 304 -5.45 -1.56 0.68
CA GLU A 304 -4.21 -1.84 -0.05
C GLU A 304 -4.52 -2.43 -1.43
N THR A 305 -5.52 -3.32 -1.50
CA THR A 305 -6.01 -3.85 -2.78
C THR A 305 -6.53 -2.74 -3.68
N ARG A 306 -7.30 -1.78 -3.14
CA ARG A 306 -7.77 -0.62 -3.90
C ARG A 306 -6.61 0.25 -4.38
N TYR A 307 -5.61 0.46 -3.54
CA TYR A 307 -4.39 1.18 -3.92
C TYR A 307 -3.69 0.50 -5.11
N LEU A 308 -3.49 -0.83 -5.04
CA LEU A 308 -2.88 -1.61 -6.11
C LEU A 308 -3.71 -1.57 -7.41
N MET A 309 -5.04 -1.69 -7.30
CA MET A 309 -5.96 -1.59 -8.45
C MET A 309 -5.89 -0.20 -9.10
N ASN A 310 -5.91 0.88 -8.32
CA ASN A 310 -5.79 2.25 -8.84
C ASN A 310 -4.43 2.49 -9.52
N ALA A 311 -3.36 1.89 -9.01
CA ALA A 311 -2.05 1.95 -9.66
C ALA A 311 -2.05 1.22 -11.02
N MET A 312 -2.72 0.07 -11.09
CA MET A 312 -2.88 -0.71 -12.32
C MET A 312 -3.82 -0.02 -13.34
N GLU A 313 -4.85 0.68 -12.88
CA GLU A 313 -5.84 1.34 -13.74
C GLU A 313 -5.22 2.37 -14.69
N LYS A 314 -4.11 3.00 -14.28
CA LYS A 314 -3.38 3.96 -15.13
C LYS A 314 -2.92 3.37 -16.46
N ASN A 315 -2.51 2.10 -16.47
CA ASN A 315 -1.97 1.43 -17.66
C ASN A 315 -2.89 0.32 -18.20
N TYR A 316 -3.79 -0.22 -17.37
CA TYR A 316 -4.64 -1.39 -17.65
C TYR A 316 -6.08 -1.14 -17.21
N SER A 317 -6.67 -0.01 -17.62
CA SER A 317 -8.01 0.44 -17.22
C SER A 317 -9.09 -0.60 -17.51
N GLU A 318 -9.09 -1.22 -18.70
CA GLU A 318 -10.13 -2.21 -19.07
C GLU A 318 -10.00 -3.50 -18.24
N LEU A 319 -8.79 -3.93 -17.94
CA LEU A 319 -8.55 -5.09 -17.07
C LEU A 319 -9.14 -4.88 -15.66
N VAL A 320 -8.89 -3.69 -15.09
CA VAL A 320 -9.38 -3.37 -13.74
C VAL A 320 -10.91 -3.25 -13.72
N LYS A 321 -11.52 -2.60 -14.71
CA LYS A 321 -12.98 -2.49 -14.83
C LYS A 321 -13.64 -3.85 -14.97
N GLU A 322 -13.09 -4.73 -15.81
CA GLU A 322 -13.64 -6.07 -16.00
C GLU A 322 -13.52 -6.90 -14.72
N LEU A 323 -12.38 -6.83 -14.02
CA LEU A 323 -12.21 -7.50 -12.73
C LEU A 323 -13.27 -7.05 -11.71
N GLN A 324 -13.52 -5.75 -11.59
CA GLN A 324 -14.51 -5.19 -10.67
C GLN A 324 -15.95 -5.61 -11.02
N ARG A 325 -16.22 -5.89 -12.30
CA ARG A 325 -17.51 -6.42 -12.75
C ARG A 325 -17.72 -7.87 -12.35
N GLN A 326 -16.64 -8.67 -12.38
CA GLN A 326 -16.69 -10.11 -12.12
C GLN A 326 -16.58 -10.46 -10.63
N LEU A 327 -15.77 -9.72 -9.87
CA LEU A 327 -15.46 -10.01 -8.47
C LEU A 327 -15.57 -8.78 -7.59
N PRO A 328 -16.21 -8.88 -6.41
CA PRO A 328 -16.16 -7.84 -5.40
C PRO A 328 -14.76 -7.71 -4.81
N ILE A 329 -14.39 -6.49 -4.45
CA ILE A 329 -13.03 -6.14 -3.99
C ILE A 329 -12.56 -6.96 -2.77
N ASN A 330 -13.46 -7.35 -1.89
CA ASN A 330 -13.12 -8.19 -0.74
C ASN A 330 -12.61 -9.57 -1.14
N LYS A 331 -13.17 -10.18 -2.20
CA LYS A 331 -12.67 -11.46 -2.73
C LYS A 331 -11.32 -11.32 -3.43
N ILE A 332 -11.11 -10.20 -4.12
CA ILE A 332 -9.80 -9.88 -4.70
C ILE A 332 -8.76 -9.72 -3.59
N ALA A 333 -9.10 -8.95 -2.56
CA ALA A 333 -8.22 -8.74 -1.40
C ALA A 333 -7.88 -10.07 -0.70
N GLU A 334 -8.88 -10.93 -0.47
CA GLU A 334 -8.67 -12.24 0.13
C GLU A 334 -7.75 -13.14 -0.71
N THR A 335 -7.90 -13.12 -2.05
CA THR A 335 -7.00 -13.87 -2.94
C THR A 335 -5.56 -13.37 -2.82
N LEU A 336 -5.35 -12.04 -2.87
CA LEU A 336 -4.02 -11.44 -2.72
C LEU A 336 -3.42 -11.75 -1.36
N GLN A 337 -4.20 -11.64 -0.29
CA GLN A 337 -3.80 -11.95 1.08
C GLN A 337 -3.32 -13.40 1.21
N ARG A 338 -4.06 -14.36 0.62
CA ARG A 338 -3.71 -15.79 0.64
C ARG A 338 -2.42 -16.07 -0.11
N LEU A 339 -2.23 -15.47 -1.29
CA LEU A 339 -0.99 -15.60 -2.06
C LEU A 339 0.21 -15.14 -1.24
N VAL A 340 0.10 -13.95 -0.65
CA VAL A 340 1.19 -13.35 0.13
C VAL A 340 1.47 -14.12 1.42
N SER A 341 0.43 -14.65 2.10
CA SER A 341 0.58 -15.50 3.30
C SER A 341 1.36 -16.78 3.01
N GLU A 342 1.34 -17.26 1.78
CA GLU A 342 2.15 -18.39 1.32
C GLU A 342 3.44 -17.96 0.61
N ARG A 343 3.88 -16.72 0.81
CA ARG A 343 5.10 -16.13 0.21
C ARG A 343 5.10 -16.11 -1.32
N VAL A 344 3.94 -16.14 -1.95
CA VAL A 344 3.79 -15.94 -3.40
C VAL A 344 3.77 -14.45 -3.69
N SER A 345 4.66 -14.00 -4.56
CA SER A 345 4.74 -12.58 -4.96
C SER A 345 3.51 -12.16 -5.78
N ILE A 346 2.96 -11.01 -5.43
CA ILE A 346 1.82 -10.41 -6.16
C ILE A 346 2.25 -9.32 -7.15
N ARG A 347 3.52 -9.22 -7.50
CA ARG A 347 4.05 -8.20 -8.43
C ARG A 347 3.41 -8.26 -9.80
N ASP A 348 3.12 -9.45 -10.31
CA ASP A 348 2.45 -9.62 -11.60
C ASP A 348 0.93 -9.54 -11.44
N LEU A 349 0.45 -8.34 -11.02
CA LEU A 349 -0.99 -8.07 -10.90
C LEU A 349 -1.73 -8.26 -12.23
N ARG A 350 -1.06 -8.06 -13.37
CA ARG A 350 -1.67 -8.27 -14.67
C ARG A 350 -2.08 -9.71 -14.88
N LEU A 351 -1.17 -10.65 -14.60
CA LEU A 351 -1.45 -12.09 -14.70
C LEU A 351 -2.48 -12.54 -13.66
N ILE A 352 -2.35 -12.04 -12.42
CA ILE A 352 -3.29 -12.34 -11.33
C ILE A 352 -4.71 -11.90 -11.71
N PHE A 353 -4.88 -10.64 -12.12
CA PHE A 353 -6.19 -10.08 -12.46
C PHE A 353 -6.78 -10.75 -13.70
N GLY A 354 -5.98 -11.03 -14.72
CA GLY A 354 -6.41 -11.78 -15.90
C GLY A 354 -6.95 -13.16 -15.53
N THR A 355 -6.20 -13.92 -14.72
CA THR A 355 -6.62 -15.25 -14.27
C THR A 355 -7.91 -15.19 -13.44
N LEU A 356 -8.05 -14.18 -12.56
CA LEU A 356 -9.27 -13.99 -11.79
C LEU A 356 -10.49 -13.71 -12.69
N ILE A 357 -10.32 -12.91 -13.74
CA ILE A 357 -11.37 -12.62 -14.72
C ILE A 357 -11.80 -13.90 -15.45
N ASP A 358 -10.84 -14.73 -15.87
CA ASP A 358 -11.10 -15.96 -16.62
C ASP A 358 -11.87 -17.00 -15.81
N TRP A 359 -11.56 -17.10 -14.50
CA TRP A 359 -12.11 -18.13 -13.63
C TRP A 359 -13.33 -17.69 -12.81
N ALA A 360 -13.47 -16.40 -12.47
CA ALA A 360 -14.57 -15.90 -11.65
C ALA A 360 -15.99 -16.22 -12.16
N PRO A 361 -16.27 -16.32 -13.48
CA PRO A 361 -17.58 -16.76 -13.96
C PRO A 361 -17.92 -18.21 -13.61
N ARG A 362 -16.91 -19.08 -13.51
CA ARG A 362 -17.03 -20.53 -13.33
C ARG A 362 -16.85 -20.97 -11.88
N GLU A 363 -16.02 -20.23 -11.13
CA GLU A 363 -15.65 -20.56 -9.76
C GLU A 363 -16.02 -19.41 -8.80
N LYS A 364 -16.72 -19.74 -7.72
CA LYS A 364 -17.14 -18.75 -6.71
C LYS A 364 -16.38 -18.86 -5.39
N ASP A 365 -15.69 -19.99 -5.17
CA ASP A 365 -14.85 -20.19 -3.99
C ASP A 365 -13.51 -19.48 -4.17
N VAL A 366 -13.23 -18.53 -3.27
CA VAL A 366 -11.97 -17.76 -3.27
C VAL A 366 -10.76 -18.66 -3.06
N LEU A 367 -10.95 -19.79 -2.35
CA LEU A 367 -9.89 -20.76 -2.12
C LEU A 367 -9.44 -21.38 -3.45
N MET A 368 -10.39 -21.82 -4.27
CA MET A 368 -10.09 -22.40 -5.59
C MET A 368 -9.59 -21.33 -6.58
N LEU A 369 -10.15 -20.12 -6.54
CA LEU A 369 -9.63 -19.01 -7.35
C LEU A 369 -8.15 -18.73 -7.03
N THR A 370 -7.77 -18.81 -5.76
CA THR A 370 -6.36 -18.66 -5.34
C THR A 370 -5.48 -19.77 -5.93
N GLU A 371 -5.95 -21.03 -5.94
CA GLU A 371 -5.21 -22.15 -6.55
C GLU A 371 -5.01 -21.95 -8.07
N TYR A 372 -6.03 -21.50 -8.79
CA TYR A 372 -5.89 -21.17 -10.22
C TYR A 372 -4.90 -20.05 -10.48
N VAL A 373 -4.91 -19.02 -9.65
CA VAL A 373 -3.92 -17.94 -9.73
C VAL A 373 -2.52 -18.45 -9.45
N ARG A 374 -2.33 -19.36 -8.48
CA ARG A 374 -1.04 -19.99 -8.19
C ARG A 374 -0.53 -20.80 -9.39
N ILE A 375 -1.41 -21.57 -10.03
CA ILE A 375 -1.06 -22.33 -11.25
C ILE A 375 -0.62 -21.39 -12.38
N ALA A 376 -1.31 -20.26 -12.56
CA ALA A 376 -0.88 -19.25 -13.52
C ALA A 376 0.49 -18.64 -13.18
N LEU A 377 0.77 -18.43 -11.89
CA LEU A 377 2.03 -17.91 -11.37
C LEU A 377 3.15 -18.95 -11.26
N ARG A 378 2.95 -20.21 -11.71
CA ARG A 378 3.89 -21.32 -11.54
C ARG A 378 5.35 -20.97 -11.88
N ARG A 379 5.58 -20.22 -12.97
CA ARG A 379 6.93 -19.81 -13.39
C ARG A 379 7.62 -18.94 -12.32
N HIS A 380 6.87 -18.02 -11.70
CA HIS A 380 7.38 -17.15 -10.65
C HIS A 380 7.66 -17.95 -9.37
N ILE A 381 6.73 -18.84 -9.00
CA ILE A 381 6.85 -19.71 -7.82
C ILE A 381 8.07 -20.62 -7.97
N LEU A 382 8.18 -21.36 -9.07
CA LEU A 382 9.27 -22.30 -9.30
C LEU A 382 10.63 -21.62 -9.40
N ARG A 383 10.71 -20.46 -10.08
CA ARG A 383 11.98 -19.72 -10.19
C ARG A 383 12.48 -19.22 -8.83
N ARG A 384 11.55 -18.84 -7.93
CA ARG A 384 11.89 -18.42 -6.58
C ARG A 384 12.39 -19.59 -5.71
N LEU A 385 11.74 -20.74 -5.84
CA LEU A 385 12.08 -21.94 -5.06
C LEU A 385 13.34 -22.66 -5.60
N ASN A 386 13.56 -22.61 -6.90
CA ASN A 386 14.65 -23.27 -7.59
C ASN A 386 15.29 -22.34 -8.64
N PRO A 387 16.05 -21.33 -8.21
CA PRO A 387 16.68 -20.36 -9.13
C PRO A 387 17.73 -20.99 -10.04
N GLU A 388 18.34 -22.11 -9.63
CA GLU A 388 19.39 -22.81 -10.37
C GLU A 388 18.85 -23.79 -11.42
N GLY A 389 17.55 -24.09 -11.45
CA GLY A 389 16.96 -25.04 -12.40
C GLY A 389 17.37 -26.51 -12.19
N LYS A 390 17.87 -26.85 -11.02
CA LYS A 390 18.22 -28.24 -10.65
C LYS A 390 16.97 -29.11 -10.52
N PRO A 391 17.10 -30.46 -10.58
CA PRO A 391 15.97 -31.33 -10.25
C PRO A 391 15.39 -31.00 -8.86
N LEU A 392 14.08 -30.82 -8.80
CA LEU A 392 13.35 -30.50 -7.56
C LEU A 392 13.22 -31.77 -6.71
N PRO A 393 13.80 -31.83 -5.52
CA PRO A 393 13.61 -32.95 -4.61
C PRO A 393 12.22 -32.85 -3.96
N ILE A 394 11.32 -33.76 -4.28
CA ILE A 394 9.96 -33.73 -3.79
C ILE A 394 9.63 -34.84 -2.81
N LEU A 395 8.79 -34.49 -1.83
CA LEU A 395 8.07 -35.40 -0.97
C LEU A 395 6.64 -35.53 -1.53
N ARG A 396 6.31 -36.70 -2.06
CA ARG A 396 4.99 -36.98 -2.60
C ARG A 396 4.04 -37.38 -1.47
N ILE A 397 2.86 -36.77 -1.45
CA ILE A 397 1.75 -37.23 -0.60
C ILE A 397 1.04 -38.35 -1.32
N GLY A 398 0.80 -39.46 -0.62
CA GLY A 398 0.12 -40.63 -1.15
C GLY A 398 -1.39 -40.47 -1.27
N GLU A 399 -1.99 -41.35 -2.05
CA GLU A 399 -3.44 -41.31 -2.36
C GLU A 399 -4.32 -41.53 -1.14
N GLY A 400 -3.86 -42.33 -0.15
CA GLY A 400 -4.57 -42.54 1.10
C GLY A 400 -4.76 -41.26 1.89
N ILE A 401 -3.69 -40.49 2.10
CA ILE A 401 -3.74 -39.18 2.77
C ILE A 401 -4.58 -38.20 1.96
N GLU A 402 -4.42 -38.15 0.63
CA GLU A 402 -5.20 -37.25 -0.22
C GLU A 402 -6.70 -37.55 -0.14
N ASN A 403 -7.09 -38.83 -0.18
CA ASN A 403 -8.48 -39.25 -0.08
C ASN A 403 -9.07 -38.93 1.30
N LEU A 404 -8.31 -39.23 2.37
CA LEU A 404 -8.71 -38.89 3.74
C LEU A 404 -8.97 -37.40 3.91
N VAL A 405 -8.08 -36.55 3.38
CA VAL A 405 -8.27 -35.09 3.39
C VAL A 405 -9.49 -34.71 2.56
N ARG A 406 -9.67 -35.28 1.37
CA ARG A 406 -10.79 -35.00 0.46
C ARG A 406 -12.14 -35.35 1.07
N GLU A 407 -12.25 -36.53 1.72
CA GLU A 407 -13.45 -36.98 2.40
C GLU A 407 -13.80 -36.18 3.63
N SER A 408 -12.77 -35.60 4.27
CA SER A 408 -12.94 -34.72 5.42
C SER A 408 -13.40 -33.29 5.07
N ILE A 409 -13.41 -32.91 3.79
CA ILE A 409 -13.83 -31.57 3.35
C ILE A 409 -15.32 -31.38 3.59
N ARG A 410 -15.66 -30.30 4.27
CA ARG A 410 -17.04 -29.87 4.53
C ARG A 410 -17.24 -28.46 4.02
N GLN A 411 -18.35 -28.29 3.29
CA GLN A 411 -18.75 -27.00 2.77
C GLN A 411 -19.89 -26.42 3.61
N THR A 412 -19.74 -25.18 4.04
CA THR A 412 -20.73 -24.44 4.82
C THR A 412 -21.01 -23.09 4.18
N ALA A 413 -22.04 -22.41 4.65
CA ALA A 413 -22.35 -21.04 4.23
C ALA A 413 -21.20 -20.05 4.54
N MET A 414 -20.32 -20.38 5.50
CA MET A 414 -19.16 -19.56 5.89
C MET A 414 -17.86 -19.95 5.17
N GLY A 415 -17.89 -20.97 4.30
CA GLY A 415 -16.72 -21.41 3.53
C GLY A 415 -16.47 -22.91 3.64
N THR A 416 -15.37 -23.33 3.03
CA THR A 416 -14.93 -24.73 2.98
C THR A 416 -13.85 -24.97 4.02
N TYR A 417 -13.99 -26.02 4.82
CA TYR A 417 -13.00 -26.41 5.84
C TYR A 417 -12.81 -27.93 5.85
N THR A 418 -11.75 -28.41 6.50
CA THR A 418 -11.55 -29.85 6.73
C THR A 418 -11.94 -30.26 8.16
N ALA A 419 -12.74 -31.29 8.27
CA ALA A 419 -13.16 -31.91 9.53
C ALA A 419 -12.23 -33.08 9.94
N LEU A 420 -10.97 -33.04 9.51
CA LEU A 420 -9.97 -34.07 9.84
C LEU A 420 -9.75 -34.15 11.35
N SER A 421 -9.68 -35.37 11.88
CA SER A 421 -9.45 -35.61 13.30
C SER A 421 -8.08 -35.09 13.77
N SER A 422 -7.95 -34.70 15.03
CA SER A 422 -6.68 -34.24 15.58
C SER A 422 -5.61 -35.33 15.52
N ARG A 423 -5.97 -36.60 15.65
CA ARG A 423 -5.08 -37.74 15.53
C ARG A 423 -4.46 -37.82 14.13
N HIS A 424 -5.29 -37.79 13.08
CA HIS A 424 -4.80 -37.84 11.70
C HIS A 424 -3.94 -36.61 11.35
N LYS A 425 -4.30 -35.43 11.83
CA LYS A 425 -3.46 -34.22 11.65
C LYS A 425 -2.07 -34.42 12.25
N THR A 426 -1.99 -34.98 13.47
CA THR A 426 -0.73 -35.23 14.13
C THR A 426 0.10 -36.30 13.42
N GLN A 427 -0.56 -37.39 12.95
CA GLN A 427 0.10 -38.46 12.21
C GLN A 427 0.70 -37.95 10.88
N ILE A 428 -0.08 -37.19 10.10
CA ILE A 428 0.40 -36.57 8.84
C ILE A 428 1.58 -35.63 9.11
N LEU A 429 1.51 -34.80 10.16
CA LEU A 429 2.62 -33.93 10.53
C LEU A 429 3.86 -34.71 10.91
N GLN A 430 3.73 -35.77 11.71
CA GLN A 430 4.86 -36.61 12.11
C GLN A 430 5.56 -37.30 10.91
N LEU A 431 4.75 -37.82 9.95
CA LEU A 431 5.29 -38.41 8.73
C LEU A 431 6.07 -37.38 7.89
N ILE A 432 5.50 -36.18 7.73
CA ILE A 432 6.17 -35.09 7.02
C ILE A 432 7.47 -34.68 7.74
N GLU A 433 7.44 -34.51 9.06
CA GLU A 433 8.61 -34.13 9.85
C GLU A 433 9.72 -35.19 9.79
N GLN A 434 9.37 -36.50 9.81
CA GLN A 434 10.33 -37.60 9.66
C GLN A 434 11.03 -37.56 8.29
N ALA A 435 10.23 -37.39 7.21
CA ALA A 435 10.77 -37.27 5.86
C ALA A 435 11.72 -36.06 5.71
N LEU A 436 11.33 -34.90 6.28
CA LEU A 436 12.13 -33.68 6.25
C LEU A 436 13.46 -33.80 7.04
N LYS A 437 13.51 -34.61 8.09
CA LYS A 437 14.76 -34.88 8.83
C LYS A 437 15.80 -35.69 8.03
N GLN A 438 15.35 -36.50 7.08
CA GLN A 438 16.20 -37.30 6.23
C GLN A 438 16.82 -36.50 5.06
N SER A 439 16.20 -35.39 4.65
CA SER A 439 16.61 -34.58 3.50
C SER A 439 16.41 -33.10 3.74
N ALA A 440 17.46 -32.31 3.67
CA ALA A 440 17.49 -30.89 4.10
C ALA A 440 16.60 -29.92 3.30
N LYS A 441 16.20 -30.24 2.06
CA LYS A 441 15.36 -29.37 1.22
C LYS A 441 14.40 -30.24 0.42
N LEU A 442 13.21 -30.48 0.94
CA LEU A 442 12.13 -31.16 0.23
C LEU A 442 10.98 -30.20 -0.04
N PHE A 443 10.35 -30.35 -1.21
CA PHE A 443 9.11 -29.67 -1.57
C PHE A 443 7.97 -30.67 -1.47
N ILE A 444 6.95 -30.35 -0.68
CA ILE A 444 5.78 -31.25 -0.55
C ILE A 444 4.91 -31.07 -1.78
N VAL A 445 4.50 -32.17 -2.40
CA VAL A 445 3.67 -32.16 -3.60
C VAL A 445 2.42 -33.02 -3.41
N THR A 446 1.28 -32.46 -3.76
CA THR A 446 -0.04 -33.07 -3.62
C THR A 446 -1.00 -32.59 -4.73
N SER A 447 -2.23 -33.09 -4.74
CA SER A 447 -3.30 -32.64 -5.64
C SER A 447 -3.75 -31.22 -5.33
N VAL A 448 -4.23 -30.49 -6.33
CA VAL A 448 -4.66 -29.08 -6.19
C VAL A 448 -5.80 -28.90 -5.19
N ASP A 449 -6.72 -29.85 -5.11
CA ASP A 449 -7.88 -29.83 -4.23
C ASP A 449 -7.52 -30.06 -2.75
N THR A 450 -6.45 -30.81 -2.47
CA THR A 450 -5.97 -31.13 -1.10
C THR A 450 -4.87 -30.20 -0.62
N ARG A 451 -4.13 -29.55 -1.53
CA ARG A 451 -2.94 -28.74 -1.23
C ARG A 451 -3.20 -27.70 -0.13
N ARG A 452 -4.28 -26.92 -0.26
CA ARG A 452 -4.63 -25.86 0.68
C ARG A 452 -4.92 -26.35 2.10
N PHE A 453 -5.49 -27.55 2.21
CA PHE A 453 -5.80 -28.14 3.51
C PHE A 453 -4.54 -28.68 4.18
N LEU A 454 -3.66 -29.32 3.41
CA LEU A 454 -2.35 -29.73 3.89
C LEU A 454 -1.52 -28.52 4.31
N ARG A 455 -1.54 -27.43 3.55
CA ARG A 455 -0.90 -26.17 3.95
C ARG A 455 -1.40 -25.69 5.31
N LYS A 456 -2.70 -25.70 5.53
CA LYS A 456 -3.29 -25.27 6.80
C LYS A 456 -2.88 -26.18 7.98
N ILE A 457 -2.71 -27.47 7.74
CA ILE A 457 -2.26 -28.43 8.76
C ILE A 457 -0.79 -28.15 9.13
N THR A 458 0.05 -27.86 8.17
CA THR A 458 1.51 -27.68 8.34
C THR A 458 1.91 -26.26 8.73
N GLU A 459 1.04 -25.28 8.56
CA GLU A 459 1.34 -23.85 8.71
C GLU A 459 1.90 -23.47 10.09
N ALA A 460 1.46 -24.14 11.14
CA ALA A 460 1.89 -23.83 12.50
C ALA A 460 3.33 -24.27 12.80
N THR A 461 3.75 -25.43 12.26
CA THR A 461 5.04 -26.08 12.59
C THR A 461 6.05 -26.00 11.44
N LEU A 462 5.59 -26.09 10.20
CA LEU A 462 6.41 -26.22 9.00
C LEU A 462 6.14 -25.06 8.02
N PHE A 463 6.09 -23.83 8.52
CA PHE A 463 5.76 -22.65 7.71
C PHE A 463 6.70 -22.45 6.52
N ASP A 464 7.99 -22.73 6.68
CA ASP A 464 9.00 -22.50 5.64
C ASP A 464 9.02 -23.59 4.56
N VAL A 465 8.32 -24.71 4.78
CA VAL A 465 8.27 -25.80 3.79
C VAL A 465 7.21 -25.49 2.73
N PRO A 466 7.61 -25.36 1.46
CA PRO A 466 6.65 -25.09 0.39
C PRO A 466 5.81 -26.32 0.08
N ILE A 467 4.48 -26.10 -0.06
CA ILE A 467 3.56 -27.13 -0.55
C ILE A 467 3.06 -26.70 -1.92
N LEU A 468 3.31 -27.55 -2.91
CA LEU A 468 2.99 -27.31 -4.30
C LEU A 468 1.91 -28.30 -4.78
N SER A 469 1.15 -27.91 -5.77
CA SER A 469 0.31 -28.84 -6.51
C SER A 469 1.04 -29.39 -7.75
N TRP A 470 0.63 -30.57 -8.22
CA TRP A 470 1.16 -31.15 -9.45
C TRP A 470 1.04 -30.18 -10.64
N GLN A 471 -0.03 -29.39 -10.68
CA GLN A 471 -0.31 -28.42 -11.74
C GLN A 471 0.65 -27.22 -11.69
N GLU A 472 1.16 -26.85 -10.48
CA GLU A 472 2.16 -25.79 -10.33
C GLU A 472 3.53 -26.24 -10.85
N LEU A 473 3.87 -27.52 -10.78
CA LEU A 473 5.14 -28.04 -11.28
C LEU A 473 5.22 -27.97 -12.81
N GLY A 474 4.11 -28.26 -13.51
CA GLY A 474 4.07 -28.31 -14.98
C GLY A 474 4.86 -29.51 -15.54
N GLU A 475 4.78 -29.68 -16.86
CA GLU A 475 5.44 -30.79 -17.57
C GLU A 475 6.94 -30.59 -17.76
N GLU A 476 7.40 -29.33 -17.71
CA GLU A 476 8.80 -28.96 -18.01
C GLU A 476 9.74 -29.05 -16.80
N SER A 477 9.19 -29.25 -15.58
CA SER A 477 9.98 -29.28 -14.38
C SER A 477 10.70 -30.62 -14.21
N LEU A 478 12.00 -30.59 -14.00
CA LEU A 478 12.77 -31.77 -13.59
C LEU A 478 12.42 -32.09 -12.14
N ILE A 479 11.81 -33.26 -11.92
CA ILE A 479 11.33 -33.70 -10.61
C ILE A 479 12.11 -34.92 -10.17
N GLN A 480 12.57 -34.90 -8.94
CA GLN A 480 13.17 -36.06 -8.27
C GLN A 480 12.30 -36.42 -7.07
N VAL A 481 11.54 -37.49 -7.17
CA VAL A 481 10.81 -38.04 -6.02
C VAL A 481 11.82 -38.66 -5.07
N VAL A 482 12.01 -38.04 -3.91
CA VAL A 482 12.91 -38.52 -2.88
C VAL A 482 12.20 -39.53 -2.00
N GLU A 483 10.98 -39.22 -1.59
CA GLU A 483 10.17 -40.04 -0.70
C GLU A 483 8.67 -39.88 -1.03
N SER A 484 7.90 -40.91 -0.71
CA SER A 484 6.44 -40.88 -0.77
C SER A 484 5.89 -41.33 0.56
N ILE A 485 5.04 -40.52 1.17
CA ILE A 485 4.39 -40.82 2.45
C ILE A 485 2.92 -41.10 2.25
N ASP A 486 2.44 -42.14 2.94
CA ASP A 486 1.03 -42.46 3.02
C ASP A 486 0.69 -43.04 4.38
N LEU A 487 -0.60 -43.09 4.72
CA LEU A 487 -1.09 -43.77 5.92
C LEU A 487 -1.33 -45.24 5.58
N SER A 488 -1.04 -46.15 6.54
CA SER A 488 -1.37 -47.56 6.39
C SER A 488 -2.87 -47.79 6.36
N GLU A 489 -3.32 -48.90 5.78
CA GLU A 489 -4.74 -49.23 5.71
C GLU A 489 -5.41 -49.34 7.09
N GLU A 490 -4.66 -49.75 8.12
CA GLU A 490 -5.12 -49.82 9.51
C GLU A 490 -5.34 -48.39 10.09
N GLU A 491 -4.46 -47.45 9.74
CA GLU A 491 -4.53 -46.06 10.20
C GLU A 491 -5.65 -45.27 9.50
N LEU A 492 -6.02 -45.68 8.28
CA LEU A 492 -7.13 -45.10 7.52
C LEU A 492 -8.51 -45.64 8.00
N ALA A 493 -8.58 -46.90 8.47
CA ALA A 493 -9.82 -47.54 8.89
C ALA A 493 -10.37 -47.05 10.25
N ASP A 494 -9.58 -46.42 11.06
CA ASP A 494 -9.95 -45.90 12.42
C ASP A 494 -10.94 -44.68 12.39
N ASN A 495 -11.63 -44.45 11.29
CA ASN A 495 -12.61 -43.36 11.13
C ASN A 495 -14.05 -43.71 11.58
N GLU A 496 -14.32 -44.91 12.04
CA GLU A 496 -15.68 -45.41 12.33
C GLU A 496 -16.04 -45.51 13.82
N GLU A 497 -15.23 -44.99 14.74
CA GLU A 497 -15.62 -44.87 16.14
C GLU A 497 -15.73 -43.35 16.60
#